data_33c76d48beed7519814f4dc0ac7859b0
#
_entry.id   33c76d48beed7519814f4dc0ac7859b0
#
_cell.length_a   1.000
_cell.length_b   1.000
_cell.length_c   1.000
_cell.angle_alpha   90.00
_cell.angle_beta   90.00
_cell.angle_gamma   90.00
#
_symmetry.space_group_name_H-M   'P 1'
#
loop_
_entity.id
_entity.type
_entity.pdbx_description
1 polymer ?
#
loop_
_entity_poly.entity_id
_entity_poly.type
_entity_poly.pdbx_seq_one_letter_code
_entity_poly.pdbx_strand_id
1 'polypeptide(L)'
;MRTFADNNVKYFMFEHEGFDSSDMYAMSLWMEAKLLENPYADSEALRREFLNGYYRAAAPYIDAYRRLLLTSTNIHATYIDWFNAPGEFTMFDAPTAIAASAMMDKAEAAVADNPALLGRVRRARLNLDRIIALNWRVIVQNFVDGGNAPTDFPINHDALLKRICATWSECIPLMTSQDAVRNQMASECARVEKFTYTPCRPPADFAGSGYIDFIMEDCRGYNGHVVVPDTESEAGSRVTVTDAKAISLPLQAAIYVTETARTIGAGSIRREDIKGPGYHWYKLFETTPEPSAFIYILNDWTIQFHLASRMHSLQGRRFEVWFNVKFDGPDYPFGNPDSPNSVSVSRMLLVPKK
;
A
#
# COMPACT_ATOMS: atom_id res chain seq x y z
N MET A 1 30.08 1.04 3.94
CA MET A 1 31.43 0.44 3.89
C MET A 1 32.48 1.25 4.63
N ARG A 2 32.64 2.57 4.41
CA ARG A 2 33.64 3.42 5.11
C ARG A 2 33.62 3.23 6.62
N THR A 3 32.48 3.38 7.26
CA THR A 3 32.31 3.21 8.72
C THR A 3 32.85 1.85 9.21
N PHE A 4 32.64 0.79 8.45
CA PHE A 4 33.14 -0.53 8.82
C PHE A 4 34.67 -0.64 8.66
N ALA A 5 35.20 -0.08 7.57
CA ALA A 5 36.63 -0.03 7.37
C ALA A 5 37.35 0.80 8.47
N ASP A 6 36.80 1.97 8.80
CA ASP A 6 37.30 2.87 9.84
C ASP A 6 37.27 2.23 11.25
N ASN A 7 36.36 1.29 11.48
CA ASN A 7 36.22 0.53 12.71
C ASN A 7 36.89 -0.87 12.66
N ASN A 8 37.80 -1.10 11.71
CA ASN A 8 38.55 -2.35 11.57
C ASN A 8 37.73 -3.63 11.43
N VAL A 9 36.52 -3.55 10.89
CA VAL A 9 35.71 -4.74 10.58
C VAL A 9 36.41 -5.53 9.49
N LYS A 10 36.66 -6.83 9.71
CA LYS A 10 37.40 -7.71 8.80
C LYS A 10 36.53 -8.66 8.00
N TYR A 11 35.33 -8.94 8.47
CA TYR A 11 34.44 -9.89 7.87
C TYR A 11 33.03 -9.33 7.84
N PHE A 12 32.33 -9.59 6.72
CA PHE A 12 30.92 -9.26 6.53
C PHE A 12 30.17 -10.47 6.07
N MET A 13 28.96 -10.61 6.54
CA MET A 13 27.93 -11.42 5.92
C MET A 13 26.84 -10.48 5.42
N PHE A 14 26.58 -10.53 4.13
CA PHE A 14 25.38 -9.92 3.56
C PHE A 14 24.31 -10.98 3.44
N GLU A 15 23.16 -10.71 3.99
CA GLU A 15 21.97 -11.47 3.70
C GLU A 15 21.25 -10.78 2.54
N HIS A 16 21.15 -11.49 1.44
CA HIS A 16 20.40 -11.04 0.29
C HIS A 16 19.18 -11.93 0.13
N GLU A 17 18.01 -11.35 -0.04
CA GLU A 17 16.87 -12.07 -0.57
C GLU A 17 17.19 -12.43 -2.02
N GLY A 18 17.59 -13.67 -2.22
CA GLY A 18 18.34 -14.16 -3.36
C GLY A 18 17.59 -14.26 -4.69
N PHE A 19 16.85 -13.22 -5.07
CA PHE A 19 16.11 -13.26 -6.33
C PHE A 19 16.54 -12.12 -7.26
N ASP A 20 16.91 -12.48 -8.49
CA ASP A 20 17.13 -11.53 -9.61
C ASP A 20 15.93 -10.59 -9.86
N SER A 21 14.80 -10.85 -9.22
CA SER A 21 13.58 -10.04 -9.24
C SER A 21 13.52 -8.95 -8.16
N SER A 22 14.50 -8.86 -7.27
CA SER A 22 14.54 -7.76 -6.28
C SER A 22 14.92 -6.45 -6.95
N ASP A 23 14.39 -5.33 -6.42
CA ASP A 23 14.62 -4.02 -7.02
C ASP A 23 16.11 -3.66 -7.03
N MET A 24 16.62 -3.28 -8.20
CA MET A 24 18.02 -2.92 -8.42
C MET A 24 19.05 -3.95 -7.92
N TYR A 25 18.67 -5.23 -7.80
CA TYR A 25 19.51 -6.29 -7.22
C TYR A 25 20.91 -6.37 -7.85
N ALA A 26 20.98 -6.39 -9.18
CA ALA A 26 22.26 -6.43 -9.89
C ALA A 26 23.16 -5.23 -9.57
N MET A 27 22.57 -4.03 -9.39
CA MET A 27 23.30 -2.82 -9.00
C MET A 27 23.82 -2.92 -7.57
N SER A 28 22.99 -3.40 -6.65
CA SER A 28 23.36 -3.57 -5.23
C SER A 28 24.55 -4.51 -5.10
N LEU A 29 24.49 -5.70 -5.70
CA LEU A 29 25.60 -6.67 -5.66
C LEU A 29 26.89 -6.14 -6.26
N TRP A 30 26.77 -5.47 -7.43
CA TRP A 30 27.97 -4.91 -8.08
C TRP A 30 28.60 -3.80 -7.26
N MET A 31 27.79 -2.89 -6.72
CA MET A 31 28.29 -1.81 -5.85
C MET A 31 28.89 -2.33 -4.56
N GLU A 32 28.28 -3.34 -3.94
CA GLU A 32 28.82 -3.98 -2.75
C GLU A 32 30.20 -4.61 -3.01
N ALA A 33 30.34 -5.36 -4.09
CA ALA A 33 31.62 -5.93 -4.48
C ALA A 33 32.69 -4.84 -4.66
N LYS A 34 32.37 -3.74 -5.36
CA LYS A 34 33.29 -2.62 -5.56
C LYS A 34 33.66 -1.89 -4.27
N LEU A 35 32.71 -1.71 -3.37
CA LEU A 35 32.93 -1.06 -2.09
C LEU A 35 33.66 -1.96 -1.07
N LEU A 36 33.59 -3.28 -1.25
CA LEU A 36 34.44 -4.22 -0.49
C LEU A 36 35.92 -4.17 -0.97
N GLU A 37 36.14 -4.02 -2.29
CA GLU A 37 37.49 -3.81 -2.83
C GLU A 37 38.07 -2.48 -2.38
N ASN A 38 37.28 -1.40 -2.43
CA ASN A 38 37.70 -0.06 -2.01
C ASN A 38 36.57 0.65 -1.25
N PRO A 39 36.55 0.58 0.11
CA PRO A 39 35.50 1.18 0.93
C PRO A 39 35.40 2.71 0.80
N TYR A 40 36.42 3.36 0.28
CA TYR A 40 36.48 4.81 0.10
C TYR A 40 36.15 5.29 -1.30
N ALA A 41 35.81 4.38 -2.22
CA ALA A 41 35.41 4.74 -3.56
C ALA A 41 34.17 5.66 -3.55
N ASP A 42 34.06 6.51 -4.56
CA ASP A 42 32.89 7.37 -4.76
C ASP A 42 31.69 6.52 -5.22
N SER A 43 30.73 6.32 -4.31
CA SER A 43 29.55 5.52 -4.57
C SER A 43 28.67 6.08 -5.69
N GLU A 44 28.65 7.41 -5.89
CA GLU A 44 27.90 8.04 -6.97
C GLU A 44 28.58 7.81 -8.34
N ALA A 45 29.92 7.82 -8.38
CA ALA A 45 30.67 7.47 -9.58
C ALA A 45 30.47 5.98 -9.94
N LEU A 46 30.56 5.09 -8.96
CA LEU A 46 30.29 3.67 -9.15
C LEU A 46 28.88 3.42 -9.67
N ARG A 47 27.88 4.07 -9.09
CA ARG A 47 26.51 3.92 -9.54
C ARG A 47 26.34 4.36 -11.01
N ARG A 48 26.88 5.52 -11.39
CA ARG A 48 26.85 5.98 -12.78
C ARG A 48 27.55 5.02 -13.72
N GLU A 49 28.68 4.46 -13.29
CA GLU A 49 29.41 3.44 -14.07
C GLU A 49 28.54 2.20 -14.31
N PHE A 50 27.91 1.68 -13.26
CA PHE A 50 27.01 0.54 -13.37
C PHE A 50 25.82 0.84 -14.30
N LEU A 51 25.11 1.93 -14.07
CA LEU A 51 23.91 2.28 -14.87
C LEU A 51 24.27 2.41 -16.34
N ASN A 52 25.33 3.13 -16.67
CA ASN A 52 25.78 3.33 -18.06
C ASN A 52 26.27 2.02 -18.69
N GLY A 53 26.97 1.19 -17.93
CA GLY A 53 27.48 -0.10 -18.40
C GLY A 53 26.38 -1.15 -18.58
N TYR A 54 25.43 -1.22 -17.68
CA TYR A 54 24.41 -2.27 -17.61
C TYR A 54 23.15 -1.96 -18.40
N TYR A 55 22.65 -0.71 -18.33
CA TYR A 55 21.39 -0.29 -18.97
C TYR A 55 21.59 0.53 -20.27
N ARG A 56 22.82 1.02 -20.54
CA ARG A 56 23.17 1.76 -21.77
C ARG A 56 22.23 2.94 -22.01
N ALA A 57 21.53 2.99 -23.14
CA ALA A 57 20.60 4.08 -23.51
C ALA A 57 19.43 4.26 -22.52
N ALA A 58 19.08 3.22 -21.77
CA ALA A 58 18.03 3.29 -20.74
C ALA A 58 18.53 3.90 -19.42
N ALA A 59 19.86 4.00 -19.19
CA ALA A 59 20.44 4.45 -17.93
C ALA A 59 19.88 5.76 -17.36
N PRO A 60 19.66 6.83 -18.16
CA PRO A 60 19.12 8.08 -17.65
C PRO A 60 17.71 7.94 -17.04
N TYR A 61 16.89 7.10 -17.66
CA TYR A 61 15.50 6.87 -17.21
C TYR A 61 15.45 6.01 -15.94
N ILE A 62 16.33 4.99 -15.85
CA ILE A 62 16.48 4.17 -14.64
C ILE A 62 17.01 5.01 -13.47
N ASP A 63 17.98 5.91 -13.70
CA ASP A 63 18.45 6.81 -12.63
C ASP A 63 17.37 7.81 -12.20
N ALA A 64 16.58 8.34 -13.15
CA ALA A 64 15.46 9.21 -12.84
C ALA A 64 14.39 8.49 -11.99
N TYR A 65 14.03 7.25 -12.34
CA TYR A 65 13.14 6.41 -11.54
C TYR A 65 13.66 6.24 -10.11
N ARG A 66 14.91 5.84 -9.96
CA ARG A 66 15.54 5.69 -8.63
C ARG A 66 15.50 6.98 -7.80
N ARG A 67 15.80 8.12 -8.42
CA ARG A 67 15.74 9.43 -7.73
C ARG A 67 14.32 9.81 -7.33
N LEU A 68 13.35 9.50 -8.18
CA LEU A 68 11.94 9.72 -7.86
C LEU A 68 11.53 8.95 -6.61
N LEU A 69 11.90 7.66 -6.50
CA LEU A 69 11.60 6.85 -5.32
C LEU A 69 12.25 7.42 -4.05
N LEU A 70 13.53 7.81 -4.12
CA LEU A 70 14.21 8.42 -2.98
C LEU A 70 13.54 9.73 -2.53
N THR A 71 13.10 10.55 -3.47
CA THR A 71 12.38 11.79 -3.16
C THR A 71 11.02 11.48 -2.53
N SER A 72 10.29 10.54 -3.09
CA SER A 72 8.98 10.14 -2.57
C SER A 72 9.08 9.53 -1.16
N THR A 73 10.08 8.69 -0.90
CA THR A 73 10.35 8.11 0.43
C THR A 73 10.60 9.20 1.47
N ASN A 74 11.33 10.26 1.12
CA ASN A 74 11.57 11.38 2.03
C ASN A 74 10.30 12.21 2.31
N ILE A 75 9.40 12.33 1.31
CA ILE A 75 8.15 13.07 1.46
C ILE A 75 7.15 12.29 2.33
N HIS A 76 7.05 10.99 2.13
CA HIS A 76 6.02 10.14 2.72
C HIS A 76 6.43 9.48 4.04
N ALA A 77 7.59 9.81 4.59
CA ALA A 77 8.10 9.22 5.85
C ALA A 77 7.94 7.69 5.90
N THR A 78 8.28 7.01 4.80
CA THR A 78 8.10 5.57 4.65
C THR A 78 9.12 4.83 5.50
N TYR A 79 8.64 4.00 6.42
CA TYR A 79 9.47 3.03 7.12
C TYR A 79 9.38 1.69 6.40
N ILE A 80 10.50 1.15 6.01
CA ILE A 80 10.59 -0.16 5.36
C ILE A 80 11.41 -1.07 6.26
N ASP A 81 10.83 -2.17 6.69
CA ASP A 81 11.52 -3.24 7.40
C ASP A 81 11.43 -4.56 6.62
N TRP A 82 11.97 -5.61 7.22
CA TRP A 82 12.10 -6.94 6.63
C TRP A 82 10.76 -7.59 6.23
N PHE A 83 9.68 -7.30 6.95
CA PHE A 83 8.37 -7.95 6.80
C PHE A 83 7.27 -7.03 6.29
N ASN A 84 7.62 -5.94 5.63
CA ASN A 84 6.61 -5.02 5.13
C ASN A 84 5.64 -5.68 4.15
N ALA A 85 4.36 -5.52 4.39
CA ALA A 85 3.33 -5.85 3.41
C ALA A 85 3.34 -4.82 2.26
N PRO A 86 2.90 -5.19 1.05
CA PRO A 86 2.87 -4.27 -0.09
C PRO A 86 2.19 -2.92 0.18
N GLY A 87 1.12 -2.90 0.99
CA GLY A 87 0.43 -1.65 1.37
C GLY A 87 1.22 -0.71 2.29
N GLU A 88 2.40 -1.11 2.76
CA GLU A 88 3.29 -0.28 3.58
C GLU A 88 4.29 0.53 2.76
N PHE A 89 4.39 0.25 1.47
CA PHE A 89 5.20 1.04 0.53
C PHE A 89 4.49 2.35 0.17
N THR A 90 4.32 3.21 1.16
CA THR A 90 3.54 4.45 1.11
C THR A 90 4.12 5.51 0.17
N MET A 91 5.38 5.35 -0.25
CA MET A 91 5.99 6.19 -1.27
C MET A 91 5.37 6.05 -2.66
N PHE A 92 4.57 5.01 -2.89
CA PHE A 92 3.86 4.81 -4.16
C PHE A 92 2.45 5.40 -4.12
N ASP A 93 2.34 6.72 -4.00
CA ASP A 93 1.09 7.43 -4.30
C ASP A 93 0.81 7.46 -5.82
N ALA A 94 -0.35 7.97 -6.22
CA ALA A 94 -0.72 8.02 -7.64
C ALA A 94 0.25 8.84 -8.51
N PRO A 95 0.66 10.05 -8.12
CA PRO A 95 1.65 10.82 -8.89
C PRO A 95 2.98 10.08 -9.06
N THR A 96 3.48 9.46 -7.99
CA THR A 96 4.74 8.69 -8.02
C THR A 96 4.62 7.46 -8.90
N ALA A 97 3.53 6.69 -8.79
CA ALA A 97 3.30 5.50 -9.61
C ALA A 97 3.20 5.84 -11.11
N ILE A 98 2.49 6.90 -11.45
CA ILE A 98 2.35 7.39 -12.84
C ILE A 98 3.69 7.84 -13.39
N ALA A 99 4.42 8.68 -12.66
CA ALA A 99 5.73 9.19 -13.09
C ALA A 99 6.76 8.06 -13.23
N ALA A 100 6.81 7.12 -12.26
CA ALA A 100 7.69 5.96 -12.30
C ALA A 100 7.39 5.05 -13.51
N SER A 101 6.11 4.77 -13.77
CA SER A 101 5.70 3.98 -14.93
C SER A 101 6.11 4.65 -16.25
N ALA A 102 5.89 5.96 -16.39
CA ALA A 102 6.29 6.71 -17.59
C ALA A 102 7.82 6.74 -17.79
N MET A 103 8.62 6.75 -16.71
CA MET A 103 10.08 6.64 -16.80
C MET A 103 10.50 5.26 -17.32
N MET A 104 9.85 4.19 -16.84
CA MET A 104 10.12 2.83 -17.30
C MET A 104 9.69 2.62 -18.76
N ASP A 105 8.58 3.21 -19.20
CA ASP A 105 8.17 3.19 -20.60
C ASP A 105 9.24 3.82 -21.51
N LYS A 106 9.82 4.95 -21.11
CA LYS A 106 10.93 5.59 -21.80
C LYS A 106 12.19 4.74 -21.78
N ALA A 107 12.48 4.06 -20.67
CA ALA A 107 13.62 3.17 -20.54
C ALA A 107 13.50 1.97 -21.51
N GLU A 108 12.34 1.33 -21.59
CA GLU A 108 12.08 0.24 -22.53
C GLU A 108 12.19 0.71 -23.98
N ALA A 109 11.58 1.86 -24.32
CA ALA A 109 11.64 2.44 -25.65
C ALA A 109 13.08 2.75 -26.11
N ALA A 110 13.93 3.23 -25.18
CA ALA A 110 15.33 3.57 -25.49
C ALA A 110 16.20 2.36 -25.86
N VAL A 111 15.76 1.13 -25.56
CA VAL A 111 16.50 -0.12 -25.81
C VAL A 111 15.65 -1.16 -26.56
N ALA A 112 14.56 -0.75 -27.19
CA ALA A 112 13.59 -1.64 -27.83
C ALA A 112 14.23 -2.56 -28.88
N ASP A 113 15.24 -2.09 -29.59
CA ASP A 113 15.94 -2.82 -30.63
C ASP A 113 16.96 -3.83 -30.11
N ASN A 114 17.18 -3.88 -28.78
CA ASN A 114 18.13 -4.78 -28.15
C ASN A 114 17.44 -5.69 -27.12
N PRO A 115 17.10 -6.94 -27.48
CA PRO A 115 16.36 -7.85 -26.58
C PRO A 115 17.05 -8.09 -25.22
N ALA A 116 18.39 -8.14 -25.20
CA ALA A 116 19.14 -8.36 -23.97
C ALA A 116 19.05 -7.16 -23.02
N LEU A 117 19.14 -5.94 -23.52
CA LEU A 117 18.96 -4.72 -22.73
C LEU A 117 17.50 -4.53 -22.33
N LEU A 118 16.57 -4.80 -23.22
CA LEU A 118 15.13 -4.74 -22.92
C LEU A 118 14.77 -5.72 -21.80
N GLY A 119 15.30 -6.94 -21.82
CA GLY A 119 15.12 -7.91 -20.72
C GLY A 119 15.66 -7.40 -19.37
N ARG A 120 16.80 -6.67 -19.36
CA ARG A 120 17.33 -6.05 -18.13
C ARG A 120 16.40 -4.95 -17.60
N VAL A 121 15.87 -4.11 -18.49
CA VAL A 121 14.95 -3.03 -18.11
C VAL A 121 13.63 -3.60 -17.58
N ARG A 122 13.07 -4.62 -18.25
CA ARG A 122 11.85 -5.30 -17.80
C ARG A 122 12.01 -5.93 -16.42
N ARG A 123 13.16 -6.55 -16.12
CA ARG A 123 13.44 -7.07 -14.78
C ARG A 123 13.50 -5.96 -13.74
N ALA A 124 14.15 -4.83 -14.05
CA ALA A 124 14.15 -3.67 -13.14
C ALA A 124 12.74 -3.09 -12.92
N ARG A 125 11.86 -3.16 -13.94
CA ARG A 125 10.48 -2.70 -13.87
C ARG A 125 9.57 -3.63 -13.06
N LEU A 126 9.88 -4.92 -12.97
CA LEU A 126 9.01 -5.94 -12.38
C LEU A 126 8.51 -5.56 -10.98
N ASN A 127 9.39 -5.06 -10.12
CA ASN A 127 8.99 -4.68 -8.76
C ASN A 127 8.10 -3.45 -8.71
N LEU A 128 8.34 -2.46 -9.57
CA LEU A 128 7.43 -1.33 -9.72
C LEU A 128 6.03 -1.82 -10.14
N ASP A 129 5.95 -2.65 -11.17
CA ASP A 129 4.68 -3.18 -11.66
C ASP A 129 3.96 -4.00 -10.58
N ARG A 130 4.68 -4.83 -9.82
CA ARG A 130 4.12 -5.62 -8.71
C ARG A 130 3.57 -4.72 -7.60
N ILE A 131 4.31 -3.71 -7.16
CA ILE A 131 3.84 -2.78 -6.13
C ILE A 131 2.61 -2.00 -6.61
N ILE A 132 2.61 -1.51 -7.84
CA ILE A 132 1.42 -0.84 -8.41
C ILE A 132 0.22 -1.79 -8.43
N ALA A 133 0.40 -3.03 -8.89
CA ALA A 133 -0.67 -4.01 -8.94
C ALA A 133 -1.21 -4.38 -7.55
N LEU A 134 -0.33 -4.62 -6.58
CA LEU A 134 -0.72 -4.99 -5.22
C LEU A 134 -1.37 -3.84 -4.43
N ASN A 135 -1.09 -2.60 -4.82
CA ASN A 135 -1.69 -1.39 -4.24
C ASN A 135 -2.66 -0.69 -5.19
N TRP A 136 -3.10 -1.38 -6.26
CA TRP A 136 -3.89 -0.81 -7.35
C TRP A 136 -5.03 0.07 -6.85
N ARG A 137 -5.84 -0.48 -5.96
CA ARG A 137 -7.00 0.22 -5.42
C ARG A 137 -6.63 1.51 -4.68
N VAL A 138 -5.61 1.45 -3.82
CA VAL A 138 -5.16 2.62 -3.05
C VAL A 138 -4.60 3.69 -3.99
N ILE A 139 -3.79 3.30 -4.98
CA ILE A 139 -3.19 4.21 -5.95
C ILE A 139 -4.26 4.87 -6.82
N VAL A 140 -5.24 4.11 -7.33
CA VAL A 140 -6.34 4.67 -8.12
C VAL A 140 -7.23 5.57 -7.27
N GLN A 141 -7.49 5.19 -6.01
CA GLN A 141 -8.26 6.04 -5.10
C GLN A 141 -7.53 7.36 -4.80
N ASN A 142 -6.21 7.34 -4.61
CA ASN A 142 -5.40 8.56 -4.50
C ASN A 142 -5.58 9.49 -5.71
N PHE A 143 -5.62 8.91 -6.92
CA PHE A 143 -5.84 9.66 -8.14
C PHE A 143 -7.23 10.33 -8.16
N VAL A 144 -8.25 9.60 -7.74
CA VAL A 144 -9.62 10.10 -7.62
C VAL A 144 -9.75 11.16 -6.53
N ASP A 145 -9.10 10.97 -5.38
CA ASP A 145 -9.05 11.97 -4.30
C ASP A 145 -8.40 13.28 -4.75
N GLY A 146 -7.52 13.22 -5.75
CA GLY A 146 -6.94 14.38 -6.42
C GLY A 146 -7.91 15.11 -7.36
N GLY A 147 -9.18 14.66 -7.45
CA GLY A 147 -10.23 15.29 -8.28
C GLY A 147 -10.29 14.74 -9.72
N ASN A 148 -9.64 13.63 -10.02
CA ASN A 148 -9.61 13.03 -11.35
C ASN A 148 -10.69 11.95 -11.50
N ALA A 149 -11.17 11.70 -12.73
CA ALA A 149 -12.06 10.57 -12.98
C ALA A 149 -11.25 9.25 -12.99
N PRO A 150 -11.78 8.15 -12.42
CA PRO A 150 -11.06 6.86 -12.38
C PRO A 150 -10.72 6.33 -13.78
N THR A 151 -11.53 6.65 -14.79
CA THR A 151 -11.30 6.29 -16.20
C THR A 151 -10.08 6.95 -16.83
N ASP A 152 -9.60 8.06 -16.25
CA ASP A 152 -8.47 8.83 -16.76
C ASP A 152 -7.14 8.35 -16.15
N PHE A 153 -7.17 7.31 -15.31
CA PHE A 153 -5.95 6.75 -14.74
C PHE A 153 -5.08 6.14 -15.85
N PRO A 154 -3.83 6.63 -16.04
CA PRO A 154 -3.08 6.34 -17.28
C PRO A 154 -2.45 4.95 -17.33
N ILE A 155 -2.46 4.20 -16.24
CA ILE A 155 -1.90 2.85 -16.18
C ILE A 155 -3.05 1.85 -16.42
N ASN A 156 -2.91 0.97 -17.41
CA ASN A 156 -3.89 -0.06 -17.70
C ASN A 156 -3.62 -1.31 -16.85
N HIS A 157 -4.59 -1.72 -16.05
CA HIS A 157 -4.48 -2.85 -15.12
C HIS A 157 -4.18 -4.18 -15.83
N ASP A 158 -4.91 -4.50 -16.90
CA ASP A 158 -4.73 -5.77 -17.60
C ASP A 158 -3.38 -5.85 -18.30
N ALA A 159 -2.91 -4.74 -18.87
CA ALA A 159 -1.59 -4.66 -19.47
C ALA A 159 -0.49 -4.79 -18.40
N LEU A 160 -0.69 -4.19 -17.23
CA LEU A 160 0.20 -4.31 -16.08
C LEU A 160 0.34 -5.77 -15.63
N LEU A 161 -0.79 -6.46 -15.42
CA LEU A 161 -0.81 -7.86 -15.00
C LEU A 161 -0.14 -8.78 -16.04
N LYS A 162 -0.46 -8.62 -17.33
CA LYS A 162 0.19 -9.38 -18.42
C LYS A 162 1.70 -9.18 -18.41
N ARG A 163 2.17 -7.96 -18.21
CA ARG A 163 3.61 -7.64 -18.18
C ARG A 163 4.30 -8.28 -16.98
N ILE A 164 3.67 -8.25 -15.78
CA ILE A 164 4.17 -8.94 -14.58
C ILE A 164 4.35 -10.43 -14.89
N CYS A 165 3.30 -11.11 -15.34
CA CYS A 165 3.34 -12.56 -15.60
C CYS A 165 4.37 -12.93 -16.67
N ALA A 166 4.49 -12.13 -17.75
CA ALA A 166 5.48 -12.36 -18.79
C ALA A 166 6.91 -12.22 -18.26
N THR A 167 7.20 -11.14 -17.52
CA THR A 167 8.55 -10.90 -16.99
C THR A 167 8.92 -11.93 -15.92
N TRP A 168 7.99 -12.35 -15.05
CA TRP A 168 8.23 -13.44 -14.10
C TRP A 168 8.60 -14.75 -14.82
N SER A 169 7.86 -15.09 -15.87
CA SER A 169 8.13 -16.30 -16.66
C SER A 169 9.52 -16.28 -17.29
N GLU A 170 10.00 -15.12 -17.72
CA GLU A 170 11.36 -14.93 -18.23
C GLU A 170 12.43 -15.07 -17.12
N CYS A 171 12.10 -14.71 -15.88
CA CYS A 171 13.02 -14.79 -14.74
C CYS A 171 13.14 -16.20 -14.14
N ILE A 172 12.10 -17.04 -14.21
CA ILE A 172 12.07 -18.38 -13.60
C ILE A 172 13.28 -19.24 -13.98
N PRO A 173 13.69 -19.33 -15.26
CA PRO A 173 14.85 -20.14 -15.66
C PRO A 173 16.17 -19.70 -15.02
N LEU A 174 16.26 -18.48 -14.51
CA LEU A 174 17.45 -17.90 -13.92
C LEU A 174 17.57 -18.18 -12.41
N MET A 175 16.54 -18.81 -11.82
CA MET A 175 16.43 -18.99 -10.38
C MET A 175 16.75 -20.42 -9.94
N THR A 176 17.34 -20.56 -8.75
CA THR A 176 17.75 -21.86 -8.19
C THR A 176 16.57 -22.69 -7.72
N SER A 177 15.45 -22.11 -7.32
CA SER A 177 14.23 -22.79 -6.83
C SER A 177 13.04 -22.49 -7.73
N GLN A 178 13.09 -23.01 -8.97
CA GLN A 178 12.09 -22.70 -10.00
C GLN A 178 10.64 -23.04 -9.62
N ASP A 179 10.41 -24.13 -8.91
CA ASP A 179 9.05 -24.54 -8.52
C ASP A 179 8.48 -23.61 -7.43
N ALA A 180 9.29 -23.21 -6.45
CA ALA A 180 8.86 -22.23 -5.44
C ALA A 180 8.51 -20.90 -6.09
N VAL A 181 9.31 -20.43 -7.05
CA VAL A 181 9.07 -19.19 -7.77
C VAL A 181 7.83 -19.28 -8.66
N ARG A 182 7.59 -20.40 -9.35
CA ARG A 182 6.35 -20.62 -10.11
C ARG A 182 5.12 -20.56 -9.22
N ASN A 183 5.16 -21.19 -8.04
CA ASN A 183 4.08 -21.17 -7.08
C ASN A 183 3.83 -19.75 -6.54
N GLN A 184 4.88 -19.00 -6.23
CA GLN A 184 4.79 -17.62 -5.81
C GLN A 184 4.19 -16.75 -6.92
N MET A 185 4.67 -16.87 -8.16
CA MET A 185 4.12 -16.15 -9.31
C MET A 185 2.63 -16.44 -9.49
N ALA A 186 2.23 -17.70 -9.47
CA ALA A 186 0.82 -18.08 -9.63
C ALA A 186 -0.05 -17.48 -8.50
N SER A 187 0.44 -17.50 -7.27
CA SER A 187 -0.24 -16.91 -6.12
C SER A 187 -0.35 -15.39 -6.25
N GLU A 188 0.69 -14.69 -6.67
CA GLU A 188 0.66 -13.25 -6.87
C GLU A 188 -0.24 -12.85 -8.04
N CYS A 189 -0.17 -13.53 -9.17
CA CYS A 189 -1.05 -13.27 -10.31
C CYS A 189 -2.52 -13.45 -9.92
N ALA A 190 -2.86 -14.54 -9.22
CA ALA A 190 -4.21 -14.77 -8.74
C ALA A 190 -4.67 -13.73 -7.70
N ARG A 191 -3.76 -13.19 -6.91
CA ARG A 191 -4.04 -12.13 -5.95
C ARG A 191 -4.28 -10.80 -6.65
N VAL A 192 -3.45 -10.44 -7.62
CA VAL A 192 -3.55 -9.19 -8.39
C VAL A 192 -4.83 -9.16 -9.23
N GLU A 193 -5.24 -10.27 -9.82
CA GLU A 193 -6.50 -10.38 -10.58
C GLU A 193 -7.75 -10.01 -9.75
N LYS A 194 -7.70 -10.22 -8.43
CA LYS A 194 -8.80 -9.88 -7.52
C LYS A 194 -8.86 -8.39 -7.16
N PHE A 195 -7.82 -7.63 -7.42
CA PHE A 195 -7.74 -6.20 -7.11
C PHE A 195 -8.28 -5.30 -8.22
N THR A 196 -9.31 -5.74 -8.95
CA THR A 196 -10.04 -4.85 -9.84
C THR A 196 -10.73 -3.78 -9.00
N TYR A 197 -10.33 -2.52 -9.21
CA TYR A 197 -10.98 -1.40 -8.55
C TYR A 197 -12.37 -1.17 -9.14
N THR A 198 -13.39 -1.41 -8.32
CA THR A 198 -14.74 -0.92 -8.60
C THR A 198 -14.97 0.25 -7.65
N PRO A 199 -15.15 1.48 -8.15
CA PRO A 199 -15.45 2.63 -7.29
C PRO A 199 -16.70 2.34 -6.47
N CYS A 200 -16.61 2.47 -5.15
CA CYS A 200 -17.77 2.36 -4.29
C CYS A 200 -18.74 3.51 -4.62
N ARG A 201 -20.03 3.22 -4.59
CA ARG A 201 -21.04 4.27 -4.77
C ARG A 201 -20.86 5.33 -3.68
N PRO A 202 -20.86 6.62 -4.03
CA PRO A 202 -20.87 7.67 -3.03
C PRO A 202 -22.10 7.47 -2.11
N PRO A 203 -21.93 7.47 -0.78
CA PRO A 203 -23.08 7.47 0.11
C PRO A 203 -23.89 8.75 -0.13
N ALA A 204 -25.20 8.63 -0.22
CA ALA A 204 -26.10 9.74 -0.56
C ALA A 204 -25.92 10.94 0.39
N ASP A 205 -25.72 10.65 1.69
CA ASP A 205 -25.55 11.66 2.75
C ASP A 205 -24.28 12.50 2.62
N PHE A 206 -23.30 12.03 1.84
CA PHE A 206 -22.00 12.67 1.68
C PHE A 206 -21.74 13.18 0.26
N ALA A 207 -22.74 13.13 -0.62
CA ALA A 207 -22.61 13.62 -1.99
C ALA A 207 -22.13 15.07 -2.02
N GLY A 208 -21.06 15.36 -2.77
CA GLY A 208 -20.49 16.71 -2.89
C GLY A 208 -19.68 17.19 -1.67
N SER A 209 -19.49 16.39 -0.64
CA SER A 209 -18.70 16.77 0.56
C SER A 209 -17.19 16.78 0.32
N GLY A 210 -16.71 16.15 -0.76
CA GLY A 210 -15.27 15.97 -1.02
C GLY A 210 -14.61 15.00 -0.02
N TYR A 211 -15.35 14.03 0.46
CA TYR A 211 -14.85 13.02 1.39
C TYR A 211 -13.73 12.16 0.76
N ILE A 212 -12.89 11.60 1.63
CA ILE A 212 -11.87 10.62 1.27
C ILE A 212 -12.32 9.27 1.80
N ASP A 213 -12.34 8.26 0.93
CA ASP A 213 -12.95 6.96 1.16
C ASP A 213 -11.92 5.91 1.55
N PHE A 214 -12.27 5.13 2.58
CA PHE A 214 -11.54 3.92 2.98
C PHE A 214 -12.54 2.77 3.08
N ILE A 215 -12.36 1.75 2.27
CA ILE A 215 -13.14 0.52 2.34
C ILE A 215 -12.38 -0.57 3.10
N MET A 216 -12.98 -1.71 3.35
CA MET A 216 -12.38 -2.74 4.19
C MET A 216 -11.10 -3.35 3.60
N GLU A 217 -10.92 -3.30 2.29
CA GLU A 217 -9.70 -3.71 1.61
C GLU A 217 -8.48 -2.81 1.95
N ASP A 218 -8.71 -1.59 2.46
CA ASP A 218 -7.68 -0.70 3.00
C ASP A 218 -7.36 -1.00 4.47
N CYS A 219 -8.18 -1.83 5.10
CA CYS A 219 -8.06 -2.15 6.50
C CYS A 219 -6.92 -3.15 6.74
N ARG A 220 -6.18 -2.92 7.80
CA ARG A 220 -5.28 -3.91 8.38
C ARG A 220 -5.92 -4.42 9.67
N GLY A 221 -6.28 -5.70 9.67
CA GLY A 221 -6.80 -6.36 10.87
C GLY A 221 -5.68 -7.06 11.61
N TYR A 222 -5.62 -6.91 12.94
CA TYR A 222 -4.94 -7.85 13.80
C TYR A 222 -5.85 -9.05 14.07
N ASN A 223 -5.28 -10.22 14.36
CA ASN A 223 -5.99 -11.43 14.79
C ASN A 223 -6.81 -12.16 13.70
N GLY A 224 -6.41 -12.07 12.43
CA GLY A 224 -6.96 -12.96 11.40
C GLY A 224 -8.37 -12.60 10.90
N HIS A 225 -8.86 -11.38 11.16
CA HIS A 225 -10.11 -10.93 10.55
C HIS A 225 -9.97 -10.83 9.04
N VAL A 226 -11.00 -11.30 8.33
CA VAL A 226 -10.99 -11.40 6.88
C VAL A 226 -12.05 -10.47 6.32
N VAL A 227 -11.68 -9.74 5.26
CA VAL A 227 -12.65 -9.00 4.45
C VAL A 227 -13.50 -10.01 3.66
N VAL A 228 -14.81 -9.91 3.81
CA VAL A 228 -15.76 -10.78 3.12
C VAL A 228 -16.74 -9.94 2.29
N PRO A 229 -17.25 -10.48 1.16
CA PRO A 229 -18.31 -9.84 0.41
C PRO A 229 -19.56 -9.64 1.26
N ASP A 230 -20.25 -8.49 1.08
CA ASP A 230 -21.50 -8.18 1.75
C ASP A 230 -22.39 -7.36 0.83
N THR A 231 -23.53 -7.94 0.44
CA THR A 231 -24.49 -7.30 -0.46
C THR A 231 -25.37 -6.24 0.24
N GLU A 232 -25.41 -6.24 1.58
CA GLU A 232 -26.10 -5.20 2.34
C GLU A 232 -25.24 -3.94 2.50
N SER A 233 -23.95 -4.07 2.32
CA SER A 233 -23.01 -2.94 2.40
C SER A 233 -22.95 -2.17 1.08
N GLU A 234 -23.01 -0.83 1.14
CA GLU A 234 -22.77 0.03 -0.01
C GLU A 234 -21.36 -0.14 -0.60
N ALA A 235 -20.40 -0.56 0.22
CA ALA A 235 -19.04 -0.84 -0.20
C ALA A 235 -18.87 -2.23 -0.83
N GLY A 236 -19.89 -3.10 -0.73
CA GLY A 236 -19.85 -4.47 -1.25
C GLY A 236 -19.00 -5.45 -0.41
N SER A 237 -18.39 -4.98 0.67
CA SER A 237 -17.56 -5.78 1.56
C SER A 237 -17.64 -5.32 3.01
N ARG A 238 -17.23 -6.20 3.94
CA ARG A 238 -17.17 -5.92 5.38
C ARG A 238 -16.07 -6.68 6.09
N VAL A 239 -15.73 -6.23 7.28
CA VAL A 239 -15.07 -7.03 8.32
C VAL A 239 -16.07 -7.18 9.47
N THR A 240 -16.27 -8.41 9.94
CA THR A 240 -17.16 -8.74 11.06
C THR A 240 -16.36 -9.29 12.21
N VAL A 241 -16.63 -8.78 13.42
CA VAL A 241 -16.05 -9.27 14.67
C VAL A 241 -17.15 -9.80 15.56
N THR A 242 -16.94 -11.01 16.09
CA THR A 242 -17.87 -11.73 16.96
C THR A 242 -17.31 -11.96 18.37
N ASP A 243 -16.11 -11.46 18.66
CA ASP A 243 -15.49 -11.60 19.98
C ASP A 243 -16.18 -10.66 21.00
N ALA A 244 -16.61 -11.21 22.13
CA ALA A 244 -17.28 -10.47 23.19
C ALA A 244 -16.44 -9.31 23.78
N LYS A 245 -15.11 -9.39 23.73
CA LYS A 245 -14.23 -8.31 24.19
C LYS A 245 -14.16 -7.16 23.19
N ALA A 246 -14.19 -7.47 21.91
CA ALA A 246 -14.11 -6.49 20.84
C ALA A 246 -15.43 -5.74 20.60
N ILE A 247 -16.56 -6.31 21.05
CA ILE A 247 -17.90 -5.78 20.79
C ILE A 247 -18.58 -5.16 22.01
N SER A 248 -17.84 -4.93 23.09
CA SER A 248 -18.38 -4.24 24.27
C SER A 248 -18.76 -2.79 23.96
N LEU A 249 -19.92 -2.35 24.48
CA LEU A 249 -20.33 -0.95 24.38
C LEU A 249 -19.86 -0.14 25.60
N PRO A 250 -19.46 1.13 25.42
CA PRO A 250 -19.41 1.88 24.16
C PRO A 250 -18.32 1.38 23.22
N LEU A 251 -18.68 1.26 21.93
CA LEU A 251 -17.72 0.91 20.88
C LEU A 251 -16.77 2.09 20.65
N GLN A 252 -15.49 1.89 20.80
CA GLN A 252 -14.48 2.94 20.70
C GLN A 252 -13.85 3.00 19.31
N ALA A 253 -13.53 4.22 18.86
CA ALA A 253 -12.66 4.48 17.74
C ALA A 253 -11.74 5.65 18.06
N ALA A 254 -10.52 5.62 17.57
CA ALA A 254 -9.59 6.74 17.76
C ALA A 254 -8.56 6.78 16.64
N ILE A 255 -7.83 7.90 16.57
CA ILE A 255 -6.65 8.05 15.74
C ILE A 255 -5.41 8.10 16.63
N TYR A 256 -4.45 7.22 16.32
CA TYR A 256 -3.22 7.05 17.05
C TYR A 256 -2.02 7.35 16.16
N VAL A 257 -1.05 8.09 16.67
CA VAL A 257 0.20 8.46 16.00
C VAL A 257 1.32 7.60 16.55
N THR A 258 1.86 6.72 15.72
CA THR A 258 2.85 5.72 16.13
C THR A 258 4.15 6.34 16.61
N GLU A 259 4.68 7.34 15.91
CA GLU A 259 5.98 7.97 16.22
C GLU A 259 5.98 8.65 17.59
N THR A 260 4.86 9.25 18.00
CA THR A 260 4.75 9.99 19.25
C THR A 260 3.99 9.24 20.33
N ALA A 261 3.52 8.02 20.04
CA ALA A 261 2.73 7.16 20.93
C ALA A 261 1.55 7.90 21.56
N ARG A 262 0.80 8.71 20.79
CA ARG A 262 -0.30 9.53 21.29
C ARG A 262 -1.58 9.37 20.48
N THR A 263 -2.71 9.52 21.17
CA THR A 263 -4.03 9.63 20.54
C THR A 263 -4.33 11.10 20.28
N ILE A 264 -4.71 11.43 19.03
CA ILE A 264 -5.01 12.80 18.60
C ILE A 264 -6.51 13.04 18.31
N GLY A 265 -7.33 12.04 18.48
CA GLY A 265 -8.78 12.12 18.39
C GLY A 265 -9.41 10.81 18.79
N ALA A 266 -10.57 10.84 19.43
CA ALA A 266 -11.30 9.65 19.83
C ALA A 266 -12.80 9.92 19.92
N GLY A 267 -13.59 8.86 19.74
CA GLY A 267 -15.04 8.86 19.90
C GLY A 267 -15.58 7.48 20.17
N SER A 268 -16.87 7.40 20.45
CA SER A 268 -17.52 6.13 20.75
C SER A 268 -18.96 6.09 20.25
N ILE A 269 -19.47 4.87 20.01
CA ILE A 269 -20.87 4.58 19.77
C ILE A 269 -21.42 3.92 21.03
N ARG A 270 -22.40 4.53 21.65
CA ARG A 270 -23.09 3.99 22.83
C ARG A 270 -24.31 3.18 22.39
N ARG A 271 -24.86 2.40 23.31
CA ARG A 271 -26.06 1.60 23.04
C ARG A 271 -27.25 2.44 22.55
N GLU A 272 -27.45 3.60 23.16
CA GLU A 272 -28.51 4.56 22.81
C GLU A 272 -28.29 5.25 21.46
N ASP A 273 -27.05 5.25 20.92
CA ASP A 273 -26.72 5.86 19.64
C ASP A 273 -27.00 4.94 18.44
N ILE A 274 -27.31 3.65 18.68
CA ILE A 274 -27.60 2.68 17.61
C ILE A 274 -28.91 3.04 16.93
N LYS A 275 -28.82 3.35 15.62
CA LYS A 275 -29.88 4.00 14.85
C LYS A 275 -30.97 3.06 14.35
N GLY A 276 -30.67 1.77 14.14
CA GLY A 276 -31.61 0.81 13.56
C GLY A 276 -30.93 -0.47 13.05
N PRO A 277 -31.70 -1.37 12.41
CA PRO A 277 -31.11 -2.55 11.77
C PRO A 277 -30.31 -2.15 10.54
N GLY A 278 -29.31 -2.99 10.16
CA GLY A 278 -28.46 -2.75 9.01
C GLY A 278 -27.33 -1.73 9.27
N TYR A 279 -26.74 -1.26 8.19
CA TYR A 279 -25.62 -0.33 8.24
C TYR A 279 -26.06 1.11 8.40
N HIS A 280 -25.42 1.81 9.36
CA HIS A 280 -25.63 3.24 9.59
C HIS A 280 -24.31 3.99 9.72
N TRP A 281 -24.33 5.27 9.32
CA TRP A 281 -23.18 6.17 9.45
C TRP A 281 -23.14 6.81 10.84
N TYR A 282 -21.95 6.72 11.48
CA TYR A 282 -21.70 7.33 12.80
C TYR A 282 -20.51 8.26 12.70
N LYS A 283 -20.71 9.55 13.01
CA LYS A 283 -19.62 10.50 13.25
C LYS A 283 -19.03 10.21 14.61
N LEU A 284 -17.72 9.92 14.65
CA LEU A 284 -17.07 9.56 15.90
C LEU A 284 -16.24 10.69 16.49
N PHE A 285 -15.41 11.34 15.68
CA PHE A 285 -14.56 12.44 16.13
C PHE A 285 -14.11 13.33 14.98
N GLU A 286 -13.33 14.37 15.32
CA GLU A 286 -12.66 15.24 14.37
C GLU A 286 -11.14 15.16 14.57
N THR A 287 -10.38 15.27 13.50
CA THR A 287 -8.92 15.17 13.56
C THR A 287 -8.24 15.94 12.44
N THR A 288 -6.95 16.26 12.64
CA THR A 288 -6.01 16.63 11.59
C THR A 288 -4.99 15.50 11.50
N PRO A 289 -5.04 14.66 10.44
CA PRO A 289 -4.17 13.49 10.33
C PRO A 289 -2.68 13.85 10.29
N GLU A 290 -1.86 12.98 10.88
CA GLU A 290 -0.40 13.04 10.86
C GLU A 290 0.19 11.85 10.06
N PRO A 291 1.41 11.94 9.49
CA PRO A 291 1.94 10.94 8.57
C PRO A 291 2.00 9.50 9.07
N SER A 292 2.36 9.29 10.33
CA SER A 292 2.43 7.95 10.95
C SER A 292 1.13 7.52 11.65
N ALA A 293 0.02 8.23 11.38
CA ALA A 293 -1.25 7.95 12.04
C ALA A 293 -1.99 6.78 11.40
N PHE A 294 -2.71 6.04 12.25
CA PHE A 294 -3.77 5.14 11.83
C PHE A 294 -5.05 5.39 12.65
N ILE A 295 -6.19 5.15 12.02
CA ILE A 295 -7.50 5.19 12.68
C ILE A 295 -7.93 3.76 12.96
N TYR A 296 -8.33 3.49 14.19
CA TYR A 296 -8.88 2.20 14.57
C TYR A 296 -10.32 2.31 15.04
N ILE A 297 -11.06 1.23 14.89
CA ILE A 297 -12.37 1.01 15.47
C ILE A 297 -12.41 -0.37 16.13
N LEU A 298 -13.21 -0.51 17.15
CA LEU A 298 -13.28 -1.59 18.12
C LEU A 298 -12.29 -1.42 19.28
N ASN A 299 -12.68 -1.94 20.43
CA ASN A 299 -12.02 -1.65 21.70
C ASN A 299 -10.61 -2.28 21.82
N ASP A 300 -10.29 -3.24 20.99
CA ASP A 300 -9.02 -3.96 20.95
C ASP A 300 -8.14 -3.62 19.71
N TRP A 301 -8.44 -2.53 19.03
CA TRP A 301 -7.76 -2.08 17.80
C TRP A 301 -7.88 -3.09 16.64
N THR A 302 -8.93 -3.87 16.62
CA THR A 302 -9.10 -4.97 15.69
C THR A 302 -9.11 -4.52 14.22
N ILE A 303 -9.73 -3.38 13.93
CA ILE A 303 -9.83 -2.83 12.57
C ILE A 303 -9.05 -1.54 12.50
N GLN A 304 -8.02 -1.48 11.64
CA GLN A 304 -7.13 -0.34 11.51
C GLN A 304 -7.04 0.16 10.07
N PHE A 305 -7.08 1.48 9.89
CA PHE A 305 -6.90 2.18 8.63
C PHE A 305 -5.65 3.04 8.71
N HIS A 306 -4.58 2.62 8.03
CA HIS A 306 -3.34 3.37 7.98
C HIS A 306 -3.45 4.51 6.98
N LEU A 307 -3.11 5.73 7.41
CA LEU A 307 -3.34 6.95 6.64
C LEU A 307 -2.16 7.35 5.75
N ALA A 308 -0.99 6.75 5.95
CA ALA A 308 0.25 7.15 5.29
C ALA A 308 0.14 7.19 3.76
N SER A 309 -0.50 6.18 3.14
CA SER A 309 -0.68 6.11 1.68
C SER A 309 -1.61 7.19 1.11
N ARG A 310 -2.36 7.91 1.96
CA ARG A 310 -3.33 8.94 1.57
C ARG A 310 -2.92 10.34 2.05
N MET A 311 -1.73 10.50 2.66
CA MET A 311 -1.32 11.75 3.31
C MET A 311 -1.22 12.94 2.36
N HIS A 312 -0.94 12.73 1.06
CA HIS A 312 -0.95 13.81 0.07
C HIS A 312 -2.32 14.52 -0.01
N SER A 313 -3.42 13.80 0.23
CA SER A 313 -4.79 14.35 0.26
C SER A 313 -5.23 14.82 1.67
N LEU A 314 -4.54 14.39 2.71
CA LEU A 314 -4.93 14.60 4.10
C LEU A 314 -4.15 15.72 4.80
N GLN A 315 -2.89 15.92 4.41
CA GLN A 315 -1.94 16.75 5.16
C GLN A 315 -2.44 18.19 5.34
N GLY A 316 -2.39 18.67 6.59
CA GLY A 316 -2.76 20.03 6.96
C GLY A 316 -4.26 20.34 6.93
N ARG A 317 -5.11 19.33 6.64
CA ARG A 317 -6.56 19.50 6.57
C ARG A 317 -7.24 18.87 7.79
N ARG A 318 -8.34 19.46 8.22
CA ARG A 318 -9.18 18.94 9.31
C ARG A 318 -10.34 18.14 8.74
N PHE A 319 -10.63 16.99 9.35
CA PHE A 319 -11.67 16.06 8.91
C PHE A 319 -12.57 15.64 10.05
N GLU A 320 -13.82 15.33 9.72
CA GLU A 320 -14.70 14.50 10.50
C GLU A 320 -14.48 13.04 10.12
N VAL A 321 -14.40 12.16 11.12
CA VAL A 321 -14.23 10.72 10.93
C VAL A 321 -15.57 10.04 11.09
N TRP A 322 -16.02 9.36 10.04
CA TRP A 322 -17.28 8.66 9.97
C TRP A 322 -17.05 7.18 9.67
N PHE A 323 -17.79 6.32 10.37
CA PHE A 323 -17.79 4.88 10.12
C PHE A 323 -19.17 4.38 9.75
N ASN A 324 -19.23 3.45 8.80
CA ASN A 324 -20.43 2.72 8.45
C ASN A 324 -20.42 1.38 9.18
N VAL A 325 -21.32 1.22 10.15
CA VAL A 325 -21.32 0.12 11.13
C VAL A 325 -22.71 -0.52 11.21
N LYS A 326 -22.74 -1.85 11.29
CA LYS A 326 -23.91 -2.68 11.60
C LYS A 326 -23.67 -3.41 12.91
N PHE A 327 -24.65 -3.36 13.80
CA PHE A 327 -24.71 -4.16 15.02
C PHE A 327 -25.72 -5.27 14.85
N ASP A 328 -25.41 -6.49 15.26
CA ASP A 328 -26.30 -7.64 15.20
C ASP A 328 -26.14 -8.54 16.43
N GLY A 329 -27.23 -9.23 16.81
CA GLY A 329 -27.25 -10.11 17.99
C GLY A 329 -28.15 -9.61 19.11
N PRO A 330 -28.43 -10.48 20.13
CA PRO A 330 -29.42 -10.24 21.17
C PRO A 330 -29.09 -9.08 22.11
N ASP A 331 -27.82 -8.73 22.27
CA ASP A 331 -27.40 -7.67 23.20
C ASP A 331 -27.48 -6.26 22.58
N TYR A 332 -27.76 -6.16 21.29
CA TYR A 332 -27.85 -4.87 20.61
C TYR A 332 -29.29 -4.45 20.34
N PRO A 333 -29.63 -3.15 20.43
CA PRO A 333 -30.88 -2.64 19.91
C PRO A 333 -31.01 -2.98 18.42
N PHE A 334 -32.19 -3.48 18.02
CA PHE A 334 -32.49 -3.87 16.64
C PHE A 334 -31.68 -5.06 16.08
N GLY A 335 -30.83 -5.70 16.87
CA GLY A 335 -30.12 -6.92 16.47
C GLY A 335 -31.05 -8.14 16.39
N ASN A 336 -30.71 -9.12 15.58
CA ASN A 336 -31.43 -10.37 15.48
C ASN A 336 -31.14 -11.24 16.73
N PRO A 337 -32.15 -11.61 17.53
CA PRO A 337 -31.96 -12.42 18.73
C PRO A 337 -31.41 -13.83 18.46
N ASP A 338 -31.57 -14.32 17.24
CA ASP A 338 -31.12 -15.67 16.84
C ASP A 338 -29.69 -15.66 16.27
N SER A 339 -29.08 -14.49 16.11
CA SER A 339 -27.69 -14.34 15.63
C SER A 339 -26.73 -14.14 16.81
N PRO A 340 -25.44 -14.55 16.69
CA PRO A 340 -24.44 -14.19 17.68
C PRO A 340 -24.19 -12.67 17.67
N ASN A 341 -23.86 -12.11 18.84
CA ASN A 341 -23.46 -10.72 18.92
C ASN A 341 -22.29 -10.44 18.00
N SER A 342 -22.45 -9.46 17.13
CA SER A 342 -21.44 -9.09 16.16
C SER A 342 -21.47 -7.60 15.83
N VAL A 343 -20.31 -7.08 15.46
CA VAL A 343 -20.14 -5.75 14.87
C VAL A 343 -19.51 -5.90 13.51
N SER A 344 -20.17 -5.40 12.49
CA SER A 344 -19.66 -5.35 11.13
C SER A 344 -19.32 -3.93 10.75
N VAL A 345 -18.11 -3.72 10.24
CA VAL A 345 -17.66 -2.44 9.70
C VAL A 345 -17.46 -2.61 8.20
N SER A 346 -18.01 -1.70 7.41
CA SER A 346 -17.93 -1.80 5.95
C SER A 346 -17.12 -0.67 5.31
N ARG A 347 -17.05 0.50 5.96
CA ARG A 347 -16.47 1.69 5.34
C ARG A 347 -16.09 2.75 6.37
N MET A 348 -15.05 3.53 6.07
CA MET A 348 -14.70 4.73 6.80
C MET A 348 -14.61 5.91 5.84
N LEU A 349 -15.11 7.06 6.23
CA LEU A 349 -14.96 8.32 5.49
C LEU A 349 -14.24 9.36 6.33
N LEU A 350 -13.34 10.11 5.67
CA LEU A 350 -12.80 11.36 6.17
C LEU A 350 -13.48 12.50 5.41
N VAL A 351 -14.38 13.22 6.08
CA VAL A 351 -15.14 14.31 5.49
C VAL A 351 -14.45 15.63 5.80
N PRO A 352 -13.98 16.40 4.80
CA PRO A 352 -13.29 17.67 5.04
C PRO A 352 -14.18 18.64 5.81
N LYS A 353 -13.60 19.27 6.83
CA LYS A 353 -14.25 20.36 7.54
C LYS A 353 -13.90 21.68 6.88
N LYS A 354 -14.93 22.47 6.59
CA LYS A 354 -14.78 23.81 6.00
C LYS A 354 -14.21 24.82 7.00
#